data_ea753d535bb558cec7573bcb67d6c623
#
_entry.id   ea753d535bb558cec7573bcb67d6c623
#
_cell.length_a   1.000
_cell.length_b   1.000
_cell.length_c   1.000
_cell.angle_alpha   90.00
_cell.angle_beta   90.00
_cell.angle_gamma   90.00
#
_symmetry.space_group_name_H-M   'P 1'
#
loop_
_entity.id
_entity.type
_entity.pdbx_description
1 polymer ?
#
loop_
_entity_poly.entity_id
_entity_poly.type
_entity_poly.pdbx_seq_one_letter_code
_entity_poly.pdbx_strand_id
1 'polypeptide(L)'
;KPHFYEPKLESKLRKQINSKNLRILNEIPKINNFGIFIICVGTPLVKNQPNLNYIKDATIEVAKKFKNKSTIIYRSTVPIGTTEKILKPIIDKYNKKNKIYDLCFCPERTAQGQALVELKKMPQIIGGLNLQSSNNAKKIFKKITPNVIVVRNILTAEMIKLVDNSQR
;
A
#
# COMPACT_ATOMS: atom_id res chain seq x y z
N LYS A 1 13.08 -10.15 14.16
CA LYS A 1 13.30 -8.89 14.90
C LYS A 1 13.06 -7.72 13.93
N PRO A 2 12.38 -6.61 14.34
CA PRO A 2 12.24 -5.43 13.50
C PRO A 2 13.62 -4.83 13.17
N HIS A 3 13.76 -4.27 11.96
CA HIS A 3 15.00 -3.61 11.51
C HIS A 3 15.20 -2.23 12.12
N PHE A 4 14.20 -1.67 12.77
CA PHE A 4 14.22 -0.35 13.40
C PHE A 4 13.48 -0.40 14.74
N TYR A 5 13.74 0.58 15.58
CA TYR A 5 13.05 0.72 16.85
C TYR A 5 11.67 1.36 16.66
N GLU A 6 10.63 0.65 17.12
CA GLU A 6 9.27 1.15 17.24
C GLU A 6 8.68 0.59 18.56
N PRO A 7 8.23 1.45 19.49
CA PRO A 7 7.69 1.00 20.76
C PRO A 7 6.59 -0.05 20.59
N LYS A 8 6.70 -1.15 21.35
CA LYS A 8 5.73 -2.27 21.35
C LYS A 8 5.61 -3.05 20.02
N LEU A 9 6.36 -2.73 18.97
CA LEU A 9 6.27 -3.43 17.69
C LEU A 9 6.72 -4.89 17.82
N GLU A 10 7.86 -5.14 18.48
CA GLU A 10 8.40 -6.50 18.62
C GLU A 10 7.43 -7.43 19.37
N SER A 11 6.88 -6.98 20.51
CA SER A 11 5.93 -7.79 21.27
C SER A 11 4.65 -8.09 20.49
N LYS A 12 4.13 -7.10 19.73
CA LYS A 12 2.97 -7.30 18.84
C LYS A 12 3.29 -8.28 17.71
N LEU A 13 4.45 -8.14 17.06
CA LEU A 13 4.90 -9.02 15.99
C LEU A 13 4.98 -10.47 16.47
N ARG A 14 5.68 -10.72 17.59
CA ARG A 14 5.78 -12.05 18.22
C ARG A 14 4.40 -12.64 18.52
N LYS A 15 3.50 -11.84 19.11
CA LYS A 15 2.13 -12.27 19.42
C LYS A 15 1.39 -12.73 18.15
N GLN A 16 1.45 -11.96 17.06
CA GLN A 16 0.72 -12.30 15.82
C GLN A 16 1.33 -13.49 15.08
N ILE A 17 2.65 -13.68 15.13
CA ILE A 17 3.32 -14.86 14.59
C ILE A 17 2.93 -16.11 15.39
N ASN A 18 3.00 -16.06 16.72
CA ASN A 18 2.68 -17.19 17.58
C ASN A 18 1.20 -17.61 17.46
N SER A 19 0.30 -16.67 17.31
CA SER A 19 -1.13 -16.94 17.06
C SER A 19 -1.45 -17.34 15.61
N LYS A 20 -0.44 -17.47 14.73
CA LYS A 20 -0.57 -17.80 13.31
C LYS A 20 -1.40 -16.80 12.48
N ASN A 21 -1.66 -15.60 13.03
CA ASN A 21 -2.35 -14.52 12.32
C ASN A 21 -1.45 -13.79 11.33
N LEU A 22 -0.12 -13.90 11.48
CA LEU A 22 0.86 -13.31 10.61
C LEU A 22 1.86 -14.38 10.15
N ARG A 23 2.12 -14.41 8.85
CA ARG A 23 3.15 -15.21 8.21
C ARG A 23 4.14 -14.28 7.52
N ILE A 24 5.43 -14.54 7.69
CA ILE A 24 6.50 -13.85 6.96
C ILE A 24 6.97 -14.82 5.88
N LEU A 25 6.92 -14.37 4.63
CA LEU A 25 7.23 -15.20 3.46
C LEU A 25 8.16 -14.43 2.52
N ASN A 26 9.02 -15.13 1.81
CA ASN A 26 9.94 -14.55 0.82
C ASN A 26 9.25 -14.31 -0.53
N GLU A 27 8.10 -14.94 -0.76
CA GLU A 27 7.31 -14.79 -2.00
C GLU A 27 5.82 -14.82 -1.70
N ILE A 28 5.02 -14.27 -2.61
CA ILE A 28 3.56 -14.38 -2.53
C ILE A 28 3.19 -15.83 -2.85
N PRO A 29 2.56 -16.57 -1.92
CA PRO A 29 2.24 -17.97 -2.13
C PRO A 29 1.17 -18.16 -3.22
N LYS A 30 1.12 -19.34 -3.81
CA LYS A 30 0.12 -19.73 -4.83
C LYS A 30 -1.29 -19.92 -4.24
N ILE A 31 -1.53 -19.48 -3.02
CA ILE A 31 -2.81 -19.67 -2.32
C ILE A 31 -3.86 -18.74 -2.90
N ASN A 32 -4.96 -19.32 -3.24
CA ASN A 32 -6.03 -18.71 -4.03
C ASN A 32 -6.98 -17.75 -3.28
N ASN A 33 -6.66 -17.22 -2.09
CA ASN A 33 -7.65 -16.52 -1.26
C ASN A 33 -7.29 -15.09 -0.82
N PHE A 34 -6.25 -14.46 -1.36
CA PHE A 34 -5.95 -13.07 -1.03
C PHE A 34 -6.85 -12.11 -1.80
N GLY A 35 -7.67 -11.36 -1.07
CA GLY A 35 -8.50 -10.28 -1.62
C GLY A 35 -7.85 -8.91 -1.55
N ILE A 36 -6.81 -8.71 -0.71
CA ILE A 36 -6.19 -7.41 -0.46
C ILE A 36 -4.67 -7.53 -0.59
N PHE A 37 -4.07 -6.66 -1.38
CA PHE A 37 -2.62 -6.51 -1.54
C PHE A 37 -2.22 -5.09 -1.16
N ILE A 38 -1.33 -4.96 -0.20
CA ILE A 38 -0.78 -3.66 0.24
C ILE A 38 0.70 -3.64 -0.09
N ILE A 39 1.12 -2.75 -1.00
CA ILE A 39 2.49 -2.63 -1.49
C ILE A 39 3.17 -1.46 -0.78
N CYS A 40 4.20 -1.78 0.03
CA CYS A 40 4.94 -0.85 0.89
C CYS A 40 6.46 -0.91 0.65
N VAL A 41 6.89 -1.25 -0.56
CA VAL A 41 8.33 -1.38 -0.88
C VAL A 41 9.02 -0.02 -0.93
N GLY A 42 10.33 0.00 -0.67
CA GLY A 42 11.12 1.22 -0.76
C GLY A 42 11.25 1.74 -2.19
N THR A 43 11.36 3.06 -2.34
CA THR A 43 11.60 3.76 -3.60
C THR A 43 12.81 4.70 -3.44
N PRO A 44 14.04 4.15 -3.32
CA PRO A 44 15.23 4.95 -3.04
C PRO A 44 15.57 5.88 -4.21
N LEU A 45 16.27 6.96 -3.90
CA LEU A 45 16.86 7.82 -4.94
C LEU A 45 18.15 7.18 -5.47
N VAL A 46 18.28 7.13 -6.79
CA VAL A 46 19.50 6.77 -7.51
C VAL A 46 19.83 7.92 -8.46
N LYS A 47 20.98 8.55 -8.31
CA LYS A 47 21.39 9.76 -9.07
C LYS A 47 20.30 10.86 -9.02
N ASN A 48 19.78 11.12 -7.83
CA ASN A 48 18.71 12.09 -7.57
C ASN A 48 17.36 11.81 -8.30
N GLN A 49 17.17 10.60 -8.82
CA GLN A 49 15.93 10.18 -9.45
C GLN A 49 15.29 9.02 -8.65
N PRO A 50 13.97 9.00 -8.49
CA PRO A 50 13.28 7.90 -7.82
C PRO A 50 13.48 6.58 -8.56
N ASN A 51 14.04 5.58 -7.89
CA ASN A 51 14.15 4.23 -8.44
C ASN A 51 12.83 3.46 -8.19
N LEU A 52 12.08 3.23 -9.24
CA LEU A 52 10.79 2.55 -9.20
C LEU A 52 10.89 1.03 -9.46
N ASN A 53 12.09 0.45 -9.56
CA ASN A 53 12.22 -0.96 -9.93
C ASN A 53 11.55 -1.87 -8.90
N TYR A 54 11.80 -1.68 -7.60
CA TYR A 54 11.20 -2.51 -6.57
C TYR A 54 9.66 -2.49 -6.58
N ILE A 55 9.06 -1.31 -6.79
CA ILE A 55 7.59 -1.22 -6.84
C ILE A 55 7.02 -1.80 -8.14
N LYS A 56 7.75 -1.70 -9.26
CA LYS A 56 7.38 -2.37 -10.52
C LYS A 56 7.43 -3.88 -10.37
N ASP A 57 8.50 -4.42 -9.78
CA ASP A 57 8.68 -5.86 -9.57
C ASP A 57 7.58 -6.42 -8.64
N ALA A 58 7.32 -5.75 -7.51
CA ALA A 58 6.23 -6.12 -6.61
C ALA A 58 4.86 -6.07 -7.32
N THR A 59 4.65 -5.07 -8.19
CA THR A 59 3.44 -4.94 -9.00
C THR A 59 3.28 -6.11 -9.97
N ILE A 60 4.35 -6.53 -10.64
CA ILE A 60 4.35 -7.69 -11.55
C ILE A 60 3.99 -8.97 -10.78
N GLU A 61 4.58 -9.17 -9.61
CA GLU A 61 4.27 -10.33 -8.77
C GLU A 61 2.81 -10.37 -8.35
N VAL A 62 2.27 -9.26 -7.85
CA VAL A 62 0.85 -9.14 -7.48
C VAL A 62 -0.03 -9.37 -8.71
N ALA A 63 0.29 -8.75 -9.85
CA ALA A 63 -0.51 -8.84 -11.07
C ALA A 63 -0.65 -10.28 -11.60
N LYS A 64 0.37 -11.10 -11.43
CA LYS A 64 0.33 -12.54 -11.78
C LYS A 64 -0.54 -13.36 -10.83
N LYS A 65 -0.69 -12.93 -9.58
CA LYS A 65 -1.24 -13.76 -8.49
C LYS A 65 -2.59 -13.29 -7.95
N PHE A 66 -3.01 -12.01 -8.16
CA PHE A 66 -4.28 -11.51 -7.64
C PHE A 66 -5.50 -12.20 -8.26
N LYS A 67 -6.60 -12.18 -7.51
CA LYS A 67 -7.88 -12.75 -7.93
C LYS A 67 -8.83 -11.69 -8.46
N ASN A 68 -9.89 -12.17 -9.09
CA ASN A 68 -11.02 -11.32 -9.44
C ASN A 68 -11.59 -10.63 -8.19
N LYS A 69 -11.87 -9.32 -8.29
CA LYS A 69 -12.36 -8.45 -7.21
C LYS A 69 -11.34 -8.23 -6.07
N SER A 70 -10.02 -8.38 -6.34
CA SER A 70 -8.98 -8.00 -5.36
C SER A 70 -8.84 -6.49 -5.27
N THR A 71 -8.44 -6.01 -4.09
CA THR A 71 -8.07 -4.61 -3.85
C THR A 71 -6.55 -4.48 -3.78
N ILE A 72 -5.96 -3.66 -4.65
CA ILE A 72 -4.52 -3.38 -4.71
C ILE A 72 -4.30 -1.96 -4.18
N ILE A 73 -3.49 -1.82 -3.15
CA ILE A 73 -3.25 -0.56 -2.44
C ILE A 73 -1.75 -0.27 -2.46
N TYR A 74 -1.35 0.86 -3.03
CA TYR A 74 0.01 1.37 -2.95
C TYR A 74 0.16 2.33 -1.78
N ARG A 75 1.25 2.18 -1.01
CA ARG A 75 1.58 3.07 0.13
C ARG A 75 2.97 3.70 0.01
N SER A 76 3.81 3.21 -0.89
CA SER A 76 5.17 3.70 -1.12
C SER A 76 5.15 5.14 -1.66
N THR A 77 6.15 5.95 -1.29
CA THR A 77 6.32 7.30 -1.85
C THR A 77 6.72 7.21 -3.31
N VAL A 78 5.96 7.82 -4.20
CA VAL A 78 6.21 7.81 -5.64
C VAL A 78 5.99 9.20 -6.25
N PRO A 79 6.58 9.52 -7.42
CA PRO A 79 6.23 10.70 -8.20
C PRO A 79 4.74 10.71 -8.59
N ILE A 80 4.17 11.91 -8.72
CA ILE A 80 2.76 12.08 -9.09
C ILE A 80 2.49 11.43 -10.47
N GLY A 81 1.42 10.65 -10.54
CA GLY A 81 1.02 9.93 -11.75
C GLY A 81 1.63 8.54 -11.90
N THR A 82 2.52 8.12 -10.99
CA THR A 82 3.16 6.80 -11.06
C THR A 82 2.14 5.66 -11.05
N THR A 83 1.16 5.71 -10.15
CA THR A 83 0.20 4.62 -9.99
C THR A 83 -0.64 4.41 -11.26
N GLU A 84 -1.16 5.48 -11.85
CA GLU A 84 -2.01 5.37 -13.03
C GLU A 84 -1.22 5.19 -14.33
N LYS A 85 -0.09 5.91 -14.49
CA LYS A 85 0.65 5.94 -15.76
C LYS A 85 1.68 4.82 -15.90
N ILE A 86 2.16 4.25 -14.77
CA ILE A 86 3.23 3.23 -14.78
C ILE A 86 2.73 1.92 -14.20
N LEU A 87 2.16 1.93 -12.98
CA LEU A 87 1.86 0.70 -12.27
C LEU A 87 0.57 0.04 -12.77
N LYS A 88 -0.47 0.82 -13.06
CA LYS A 88 -1.71 0.29 -13.64
C LYS A 88 -1.47 -0.41 -15.00
N PRO A 89 -0.74 0.16 -15.97
CA PRO A 89 -0.39 -0.54 -17.21
C PRO A 89 0.36 -1.86 -16.98
N ILE A 90 1.22 -1.94 -15.96
CA ILE A 90 1.87 -3.19 -15.57
C ILE A 90 0.84 -4.22 -15.09
N ILE A 91 -0.09 -3.82 -14.21
CA ILE A 91 -1.14 -4.73 -13.75
C ILE A 91 -1.95 -5.24 -14.94
N ASP A 92 -2.41 -4.34 -15.82
CA ASP A 92 -3.23 -4.69 -16.99
C ASP A 92 -2.49 -5.65 -17.94
N LYS A 93 -1.19 -5.41 -18.20
CA LYS A 93 -0.35 -6.29 -19.03
C LYS A 93 -0.26 -7.72 -18.51
N TYR A 94 -0.16 -7.90 -17.19
CA TYR A 94 -0.04 -9.22 -16.57
C TYR A 94 -1.39 -9.82 -16.16
N ASN A 95 -2.49 -9.07 -16.25
CA ASN A 95 -3.85 -9.52 -15.96
C ASN A 95 -4.45 -10.34 -17.11
N LYS A 96 -3.81 -11.47 -17.45
CA LYS A 96 -4.17 -12.32 -18.60
C LYS A 96 -5.61 -12.85 -18.59
N LYS A 97 -6.32 -12.76 -17.48
CA LYS A 97 -7.69 -13.28 -17.31
C LYS A 97 -8.74 -12.16 -17.20
N ASN A 98 -8.39 -10.93 -17.52
CA ASN A 98 -9.25 -9.74 -17.44
C ASN A 98 -10.01 -9.66 -16.10
N LYS A 99 -9.32 -9.96 -15.01
CA LYS A 99 -9.90 -9.89 -13.67
C LYS A 99 -10.22 -8.45 -13.32
N ILE A 100 -11.35 -8.24 -12.69
CA ILE A 100 -11.71 -6.94 -12.12
C ILE A 100 -10.92 -6.76 -10.82
N TYR A 101 -10.40 -5.55 -10.59
CA TYR A 101 -9.67 -5.19 -9.39
C TYR A 101 -9.92 -3.74 -8.99
N ASP A 102 -9.84 -3.49 -7.70
CA ASP A 102 -9.79 -2.14 -7.15
C ASP A 102 -8.35 -1.67 -7.07
N LEU A 103 -8.09 -0.42 -7.46
CA LEU A 103 -6.77 0.20 -7.39
C LEU A 103 -6.83 1.48 -6.58
N CYS A 104 -5.97 1.58 -5.56
CA CYS A 104 -5.91 2.72 -4.67
C CYS A 104 -4.48 3.12 -4.35
N PHE A 105 -4.29 4.40 -4.09
CA PHE A 105 -3.12 4.94 -3.43
C PHE A 105 -3.51 5.47 -2.05
N CYS A 106 -2.86 4.94 -1.01
CA CYS A 106 -3.14 5.28 0.38
C CYS A 106 -1.80 5.53 1.08
N PRO A 107 -1.25 6.76 1.03
CA PRO A 107 0.09 7.06 1.49
C PRO A 107 0.33 6.71 2.94
N GLU A 108 1.51 6.13 3.24
CA GLU A 108 1.99 6.03 4.61
C GLU A 108 2.53 7.38 5.08
N ARG A 109 2.02 7.86 6.21
CA ARG A 109 2.31 9.19 6.75
C ARG A 109 2.83 9.18 8.18
N THR A 110 3.08 7.99 8.75
CA THR A 110 3.57 7.87 10.13
C THR A 110 5.07 8.12 10.23
N ALA A 111 5.50 8.67 11.36
CA ALA A 111 6.91 8.84 11.70
C ALA A 111 7.45 7.59 12.42
N GLN A 112 8.72 7.28 12.19
CA GLN A 112 9.41 6.21 12.89
C GLN A 112 9.46 6.53 14.40
N GLY A 113 9.20 5.52 15.22
CA GLY A 113 9.14 5.66 16.69
C GLY A 113 7.76 6.05 17.23
N GLN A 114 6.84 6.49 16.37
CA GLN A 114 5.46 6.83 16.72
C GLN A 114 4.40 6.17 15.82
N ALA A 115 4.84 5.30 14.93
CA ALA A 115 4.00 4.75 13.87
C ALA A 115 2.75 4.04 14.39
N LEU A 116 2.84 3.27 15.47
CA LEU A 116 1.69 2.56 16.04
C LEU A 116 0.64 3.49 16.67
N VAL A 117 1.05 4.65 17.14
CA VAL A 117 0.15 5.67 17.72
C VAL A 117 -0.47 6.49 16.59
N GLU A 118 0.37 6.97 15.67
CA GLU A 118 -0.03 7.81 14.55
C GLU A 118 -0.96 7.07 13.59
N LEU A 119 -0.71 5.79 13.33
CA LEU A 119 -1.57 4.97 12.47
C LEU A 119 -3.03 4.94 12.94
N LYS A 120 -3.26 5.08 14.25
CA LYS A 120 -4.62 5.13 14.82
C LYS A 120 -5.20 6.55 14.86
N LYS A 121 -4.36 7.56 15.02
CA LYS A 121 -4.80 8.96 15.22
C LYS A 121 -4.86 9.75 13.93
N MET A 122 -3.88 9.56 13.04
CA MET A 122 -3.80 10.32 11.79
C MET A 122 -4.85 9.85 10.79
N PRO A 123 -5.46 10.78 10.04
CA PRO A 123 -6.36 10.42 8.95
C PRO A 123 -5.64 9.58 7.89
N GLN A 124 -6.25 8.48 7.49
CA GLN A 124 -5.79 7.73 6.32
C GLN A 124 -6.37 8.37 5.06
N ILE A 125 -5.48 8.84 4.20
CA ILE A 125 -5.84 9.42 2.91
C ILE A 125 -6.03 8.30 1.90
N ILE A 126 -7.11 8.34 1.12
CA ILE A 126 -7.42 7.33 0.11
C ILE A 126 -7.77 8.02 -1.21
N GLY A 127 -6.97 7.76 -2.24
CA GLY A 127 -7.30 8.05 -3.62
C GLY A 127 -7.51 6.73 -4.39
N GLY A 128 -8.69 6.51 -4.93
CA GLY A 128 -9.00 5.32 -5.74
C GLY A 128 -9.09 5.64 -7.22
N LEU A 129 -8.94 4.63 -8.06
CA LEU A 129 -9.15 4.71 -9.51
C LEU A 129 -10.57 5.16 -9.85
N ASN A 130 -11.52 4.76 -9.00
CA ASN A 130 -12.91 5.14 -9.05
C ASN A 130 -13.51 5.15 -7.63
N LEU A 131 -14.76 5.56 -7.50
CA LEU A 131 -15.45 5.63 -6.22
C LEU A 131 -15.57 4.26 -5.53
N GLN A 132 -15.80 3.20 -6.30
CA GLN A 132 -15.90 1.83 -5.77
C GLN A 132 -14.58 1.40 -5.12
N SER A 133 -13.44 1.62 -5.81
CA SER A 133 -12.11 1.33 -5.29
C SER A 133 -11.83 2.10 -3.99
N SER A 134 -12.16 3.40 -3.97
CA SER A 134 -12.03 4.24 -2.77
C SER A 134 -12.86 3.70 -1.61
N ASN A 135 -14.11 3.30 -1.85
CA ASN A 135 -15.02 2.79 -0.84
C ASN A 135 -14.55 1.44 -0.28
N ASN A 136 -14.01 0.56 -1.12
CA ASN A 136 -13.46 -0.72 -0.68
C ASN A 136 -12.20 -0.52 0.17
N ALA A 137 -11.28 0.35 -0.23
CA ALA A 137 -10.13 0.72 0.61
C ALA A 137 -10.56 1.38 1.93
N LYS A 138 -11.58 2.27 1.91
CA LYS A 138 -12.13 2.89 3.13
C LYS A 138 -12.62 1.86 4.14
N LYS A 139 -13.30 0.79 3.70
CA LYS A 139 -13.76 -0.29 4.58
C LYS A 139 -12.59 -1.00 5.26
N ILE A 140 -11.46 -1.16 4.55
CA ILE A 140 -10.24 -1.78 5.08
C ILE A 140 -9.63 -0.88 6.17
N PHE A 141 -9.38 0.40 5.87
CA PHE A 141 -8.70 1.32 6.79
C PHE A 141 -9.57 1.73 7.98
N LYS A 142 -10.89 1.74 7.87
CA LYS A 142 -11.81 1.94 9.00
C LYS A 142 -11.67 0.89 10.12
N LYS A 143 -11.08 -0.27 9.83
CA LYS A 143 -10.74 -1.27 10.87
C LYS A 143 -9.51 -0.88 11.69
N ILE A 144 -8.72 0.08 11.23
CA ILE A 144 -7.48 0.54 11.86
C ILE A 144 -7.68 1.87 12.55
N THR A 145 -8.39 2.80 11.90
CA THR A 145 -8.66 4.16 12.40
C THR A 145 -10.05 4.63 11.99
N PRO A 146 -10.77 5.37 12.84
CA PRO A 146 -12.02 6.02 12.45
C PRO A 146 -11.81 7.14 11.43
N ASN A 147 -10.61 7.73 11.39
CA ASN A 147 -10.28 8.89 10.59
C ASN A 147 -9.83 8.47 9.18
N VAL A 148 -10.75 8.48 8.23
CA VAL A 148 -10.47 8.14 6.82
C VAL A 148 -11.01 9.22 5.91
N ILE A 149 -10.13 9.82 5.12
CA ILE A 149 -10.45 10.87 4.15
C ILE A 149 -10.29 10.30 2.74
N VAL A 150 -11.37 10.27 1.99
CA VAL A 150 -11.35 9.92 0.56
C VAL A 150 -11.13 11.20 -0.23
N VAL A 151 -10.08 11.22 -1.04
CA VAL A 151 -9.78 12.32 -1.96
C VAL A 151 -10.27 12.02 -3.38
N ARG A 152 -10.29 13.04 -4.24
CA ARG A 152 -10.90 12.99 -5.57
C ARG A 152 -10.37 11.83 -6.44
N ASN A 153 -9.06 11.57 -6.42
CA ASN A 153 -8.40 10.58 -7.27
C ASN A 153 -7.04 10.16 -6.70
N ILE A 154 -6.38 9.22 -7.37
CA ILE A 154 -5.05 8.72 -7.04
C ILE A 154 -4.00 9.84 -7.08
N LEU A 155 -4.03 10.70 -8.10
CA LEU A 155 -3.07 11.81 -8.25
C LEU A 155 -3.06 12.73 -7.04
N THR A 156 -4.24 13.08 -6.52
CA THR A 156 -4.38 13.89 -5.30
C THR A 156 -3.75 13.21 -4.09
N ALA A 157 -3.94 11.90 -3.94
CA ALA A 157 -3.35 11.15 -2.82
C ALA A 157 -1.82 11.06 -2.92
N GLU A 158 -1.26 10.86 -4.11
CA GLU A 158 0.19 10.88 -4.37
C GLU A 158 0.77 12.26 -4.04
N MET A 159 0.12 13.35 -4.49
CA MET A 159 0.55 14.72 -4.22
C MET A 159 0.57 15.05 -2.71
N ILE A 160 -0.47 14.66 -1.97
CA ILE A 160 -0.55 14.87 -0.52
C ILE A 160 0.67 14.23 0.17
N LYS A 161 1.10 13.04 -0.26
CA LYS A 161 2.30 12.38 0.30
C LYS A 161 3.57 13.21 0.10
N LEU A 162 3.76 13.79 -1.07
CA LEU A 162 4.94 14.59 -1.37
C LEU A 162 4.93 15.92 -0.58
N VAL A 163 3.79 16.58 -0.50
CA VAL A 163 3.63 17.81 0.30
C VAL A 163 3.88 17.53 1.79
N ASP A 164 3.31 16.46 2.34
CA ASP A 164 3.51 16.06 3.73
C ASP A 164 5.00 15.79 4.04
N ASN A 165 5.72 15.15 3.12
CA ASN A 165 7.15 14.89 3.27
C ASN A 165 8.00 16.18 3.18
N SER A 166 7.58 17.19 2.41
CA SER A 166 8.32 18.44 2.26
C SER A 166 8.19 19.36 3.47
N GLN A 167 7.20 19.14 4.34
CA GLN A 167 6.95 19.92 5.56
C GLN A 167 7.58 19.31 6.81
N ARG A 168 8.22 18.14 6.70
CA ARG A 168 8.91 17.45 7.81
C ARG A 168 10.41 17.62 7.71
#